data_7950cd3e0554d123c072ba71f95ba8cf
#
_entry.id   7950cd3e0554d123c072ba71f95ba8cf
#
_cell.length_a   1.000
_cell.length_b   1.000
_cell.length_c   1.000
_cell.angle_alpha   90.00
_cell.angle_beta   90.00
_cell.angle_gamma   90.00
#
_symmetry.space_group_name_H-M   'P 1'
#
loop_
_entity.id
_entity.type
_entity.pdbx_description
1 polymer ?
#
loop_
_entity_poly.entity_id
_entity_poly.type
_entity_poly.pdbx_seq_one_letter_code
_entity_poly.pdbx_strand_id
1 'polypeptide(L)'
;NIAKRDDSLIEQHVYTVDAERKNAVLIHLIETGDWQQVLVFASAKNTCNRLVLKLEKAGIQAAAFHGDLSQSARNNALRDFKARQIRVLIATDVASRGIDIEQLPYVVNFDLPRSPNDYIHRIGRTGRAGQQGQAIALICPDEYAHFQLIEKRMKKRLPREQVVGFEVSEI
;
A
#
# COMPACT_ATOMS: atom_id res chain seq x y z
N ASN A 1 -18.24 -7.98 -21.79
CA ASN A 1 -18.78 -7.27 -20.66
C ASN A 1 -17.88 -7.40 -19.45
N ILE A 2 -17.31 -6.30 -19.04
CA ILE A 2 -16.45 -6.29 -17.87
C ILE A 2 -17.34 -6.38 -16.64
N ALA A 3 -17.17 -7.44 -15.88
CA ALA A 3 -17.90 -7.59 -14.64
C ALA A 3 -17.66 -6.35 -13.76
N LYS A 4 -18.73 -5.77 -13.29
CA LYS A 4 -18.64 -4.62 -12.40
C LYS A 4 -17.90 -5.05 -11.14
N ARG A 5 -16.88 -4.29 -10.78
CA ARG A 5 -16.10 -4.59 -9.59
C ARG A 5 -16.96 -4.42 -8.34
N ASP A 6 -16.89 -5.39 -7.47
CA ASP A 6 -17.58 -5.31 -6.19
C ASP A 6 -16.61 -4.73 -5.15
N ASP A 7 -16.64 -3.40 -5.02
CA ASP A 7 -15.77 -2.70 -4.08
C ASP A 7 -16.23 -2.86 -2.64
N SER A 8 -17.40 -3.45 -2.41
CA SER A 8 -17.86 -3.71 -1.03
C SER A 8 -17.01 -4.73 -0.31
N LEU A 9 -16.19 -5.51 -1.06
CA LEU A 9 -15.25 -6.45 -0.46
C LEU A 9 -13.94 -5.80 -0.02
N ILE A 10 -13.78 -4.51 -0.28
CA ILE A 10 -12.58 -3.79 0.13
C ILE A 10 -12.89 -2.90 1.32
N GLU A 11 -12.34 -3.26 2.47
CA GLU A 11 -12.44 -2.39 3.65
C GLU A 11 -11.32 -1.37 3.58
N GLN A 12 -11.67 -0.10 3.60
CA GLN A 12 -10.71 0.99 3.45
C GLN A 12 -10.47 1.73 4.76
N HIS A 13 -9.20 1.96 5.08
CA HIS A 13 -8.80 2.73 6.25
C HIS A 13 -7.88 3.85 5.82
N VAL A 14 -8.11 5.04 6.34
CA VAL A 14 -7.28 6.22 6.09
C VAL A 14 -6.71 6.69 7.41
N TYR A 15 -5.40 6.54 7.57
CA TYR A 15 -4.71 6.99 8.77
C TYR A 15 -3.97 8.29 8.49
N THR A 16 -4.23 9.30 9.32
CA THR A 16 -3.48 10.55 9.26
C THR A 16 -2.22 10.39 10.10
N VAL A 17 -1.07 10.69 9.51
CA VAL A 17 0.23 10.49 10.15
C VAL A 17 1.16 11.63 9.79
N ASP A 18 2.15 11.89 10.63
CA ASP A 18 3.22 12.82 10.26
C ASP A 18 4.11 12.18 9.20
N ALA A 19 4.57 12.98 8.24
CA ALA A 19 5.36 12.47 7.12
C ALA A 19 6.59 11.69 7.60
N GLU A 20 7.30 12.21 8.60
CA GLU A 20 8.51 11.58 9.11
C GLU A 20 8.24 10.32 9.92
N ARG A 21 6.99 10.02 10.24
CA ARG A 21 6.62 8.84 11.03
C ARG A 21 5.94 7.76 10.19
N LYS A 22 5.79 7.95 8.88
CA LYS A 22 5.14 6.96 8.03
C LYS A 22 5.80 5.58 8.11
N ASN A 23 7.14 5.55 8.11
CA ASN A 23 7.87 4.29 8.22
C ASN A 23 7.50 3.55 9.51
N ALA A 24 7.55 4.26 10.62
CA ALA A 24 7.28 3.68 11.93
C ALA A 24 5.83 3.20 12.02
N VAL A 25 4.88 3.97 11.47
CA VAL A 25 3.46 3.59 11.48
C VAL A 25 3.25 2.34 10.64
N LEU A 26 3.85 2.26 9.47
CA LEU A 26 3.72 1.07 8.62
C LEU A 26 4.22 -0.18 9.34
N ILE A 27 5.40 -0.09 9.95
CA ILE A 27 5.96 -1.22 10.72
C ILE A 27 5.04 -1.59 11.86
N HIS A 28 4.54 -0.60 12.59
CA HIS A 28 3.63 -0.82 13.71
C HIS A 28 2.36 -1.57 13.28
N LEU A 29 1.75 -1.13 12.18
CA LEU A 29 0.53 -1.77 11.67
C LEU A 29 0.78 -3.22 11.25
N ILE A 30 1.89 -3.46 10.56
CA ILE A 30 2.25 -4.81 10.11
C ILE A 30 2.47 -5.73 11.30
N GLU A 31 3.21 -5.24 12.30
CA GLU A 31 3.55 -6.06 13.47
C GLU A 31 2.35 -6.31 14.38
N THR A 32 1.61 -5.26 14.72
CA THR A 32 0.46 -5.41 15.64
C THR A 32 -0.68 -6.18 15.00
N GLY A 33 -0.88 -6.04 13.69
CA GLY A 33 -1.90 -6.77 12.96
C GLY A 33 -1.46 -8.13 12.48
N ASP A 34 -0.18 -8.45 12.65
CA ASP A 34 0.41 -9.68 12.10
C ASP A 34 0.10 -9.83 10.61
N TRP A 35 0.22 -8.74 9.87
CA TRP A 35 -0.12 -8.74 8.46
C TRP A 35 0.86 -9.56 7.64
N GLN A 36 0.34 -10.45 6.82
CA GLN A 36 1.12 -11.25 5.89
C GLN A 36 0.73 -10.85 4.47
N GLN A 37 1.66 -10.98 3.55
CA GLN A 37 1.42 -10.76 2.13
C GLN A 37 0.88 -9.35 1.84
N VAL A 38 1.69 -8.36 2.19
CA VAL A 38 1.32 -6.94 2.10
C VAL A 38 1.96 -6.32 0.86
N LEU A 39 1.15 -5.71 0.00
CA LEU A 39 1.67 -4.92 -1.13
C LEU A 39 1.64 -3.45 -0.75
N VAL A 40 2.80 -2.81 -0.76
CA VAL A 40 2.94 -1.39 -0.42
C VAL A 40 3.29 -0.61 -1.68
N PHE A 41 2.54 0.46 -1.94
CA PHE A 41 2.83 1.35 -3.05
C PHE A 41 3.55 2.60 -2.57
N ALA A 42 4.69 2.87 -3.19
CA ALA A 42 5.47 4.09 -2.96
C ALA A 42 5.68 4.79 -4.30
N SER A 43 5.80 6.11 -4.29
CA SER A 43 5.86 6.90 -5.52
C SER A 43 7.24 6.89 -6.18
N ALA A 44 8.30 6.65 -5.41
CA ALA A 44 9.67 6.75 -5.91
C ALA A 44 10.45 5.46 -5.63
N LYS A 45 11.34 5.12 -6.57
CA LYS A 45 12.22 3.96 -6.44
C LYS A 45 13.07 4.01 -5.19
N ASN A 46 13.60 5.19 -4.85
CA ASN A 46 14.41 5.37 -3.66
C ASN A 46 13.60 5.13 -2.38
N THR A 47 12.34 5.52 -2.37
CA THR A 47 11.46 5.25 -1.24
C THR A 47 11.27 3.75 -1.06
N CYS A 48 11.08 3.02 -2.16
CA CYS A 48 10.97 1.56 -2.11
C CYS A 48 12.21 0.95 -1.46
N ASN A 49 13.39 1.35 -1.90
CA ASN A 49 14.63 0.81 -1.39
C ASN A 49 14.82 1.12 0.10
N ARG A 50 14.51 2.34 0.52
CA ARG A 50 14.63 2.73 1.93
C ARG A 50 13.65 1.97 2.82
N LEU A 51 12.43 1.76 2.34
CA LEU A 51 11.45 1.01 3.11
C LEU A 51 11.85 -0.44 3.30
N VAL A 52 12.43 -1.06 2.26
CA VAL A 52 12.94 -2.44 2.39
C VAL A 52 13.94 -2.52 3.52
N LEU A 53 14.90 -1.58 3.56
CA LEU A 53 15.93 -1.58 4.61
C LEU A 53 15.31 -1.38 5.99
N LYS A 54 14.34 -0.49 6.11
CA LYS A 54 13.67 -0.23 7.39
C LYS A 54 12.88 -1.45 7.87
N LEU A 55 12.16 -2.10 6.96
CA LEU A 55 11.39 -3.29 7.31
C LEU A 55 12.30 -4.45 7.70
N GLU A 56 13.36 -4.67 6.94
CA GLU A 56 14.31 -5.74 7.25
C GLU A 56 15.00 -5.52 8.59
N LYS A 57 15.33 -4.26 8.90
CA LYS A 57 15.90 -3.91 10.19
C LYS A 57 14.95 -4.22 11.35
N ALA A 58 13.65 -4.16 11.08
CA ALA A 58 12.63 -4.52 12.07
C ALA A 58 12.31 -6.02 12.07
N GLY A 59 13.01 -6.81 11.27
CA GLY A 59 12.79 -8.25 11.20
C GLY A 59 11.69 -8.68 10.26
N ILE A 60 11.24 -7.78 9.38
CA ILE A 60 10.18 -8.07 8.41
C ILE A 60 10.81 -8.26 7.04
N GLN A 61 10.63 -9.44 6.45
CA GLN A 61 11.18 -9.74 5.13
C GLN A 61 10.43 -8.97 4.06
N ALA A 62 11.19 -8.19 3.28
CA ALA A 62 10.63 -7.31 2.28
C ALA A 62 11.49 -7.29 1.02
N ALA A 63 10.89 -6.94 -0.10
CA ALA A 63 11.59 -6.74 -1.35
C ALA A 63 11.02 -5.55 -2.10
N ALA A 64 11.88 -4.86 -2.85
CA ALA A 64 11.46 -3.76 -3.72
C ALA A 64 11.10 -4.29 -5.11
N PHE A 65 10.19 -3.57 -5.77
CA PHE A 65 9.75 -3.93 -7.12
C PHE A 65 9.60 -2.65 -7.94
N HIS A 66 10.65 -2.28 -8.66
CA HIS A 66 10.67 -1.05 -9.47
C HIS A 66 11.56 -1.19 -10.69
N GLY A 67 11.54 -0.18 -11.55
CA GLY A 67 12.16 -0.25 -12.86
C GLY A 67 13.68 -0.28 -12.91
N ASP A 68 14.36 0.10 -11.82
CA ASP A 68 15.82 0.07 -11.80
C ASP A 68 16.36 -1.32 -11.47
N LEU A 69 15.50 -2.23 -11.05
CA LEU A 69 15.91 -3.60 -10.80
C LEU A 69 15.95 -4.38 -12.11
N SER A 70 16.85 -5.37 -12.20
CA SER A 70 16.89 -6.27 -13.33
C SER A 70 15.59 -7.07 -13.43
N GLN A 71 15.30 -7.59 -14.61
CA GLN A 71 14.12 -8.44 -14.80
C GLN A 71 14.20 -9.68 -13.90
N SER A 72 15.40 -10.22 -13.74
CA SER A 72 15.63 -11.37 -12.88
C SER A 72 15.31 -11.04 -11.42
N ALA A 73 15.76 -9.89 -10.92
CA ALA A 73 15.47 -9.46 -9.55
C ALA A 73 13.98 -9.26 -9.34
N ARG A 74 13.29 -8.65 -10.32
CA ARG A 74 11.84 -8.47 -10.24
C ARG A 74 11.10 -9.80 -10.23
N ASN A 75 11.50 -10.72 -11.10
CA ASN A 75 10.88 -12.05 -11.15
C ASN A 75 11.06 -12.80 -9.83
N ASN A 76 12.25 -12.71 -9.26
CA ASN A 76 12.54 -13.38 -7.97
C ASN A 76 11.71 -12.77 -6.83
N ALA A 77 11.62 -11.44 -6.78
CA ALA A 77 10.84 -10.76 -5.75
C ALA A 77 9.36 -11.17 -5.85
N LEU A 78 8.83 -11.19 -7.05
CA LEU A 78 7.43 -11.53 -7.27
C LEU A 78 7.15 -13.00 -6.89
N ARG A 79 8.03 -13.90 -7.33
CA ARG A 79 7.92 -15.32 -6.99
C ARG A 79 7.93 -15.54 -5.48
N ASP A 80 8.90 -14.92 -4.80
CA ASP A 80 9.05 -15.08 -3.36
C ASP A 80 7.87 -14.46 -2.60
N PHE A 81 7.33 -13.37 -3.11
CA PHE A 81 6.15 -12.76 -2.51
C PHE A 81 4.91 -13.66 -2.65
N LYS A 82 4.70 -14.22 -3.84
CA LYS A 82 3.58 -15.14 -4.06
C LYS A 82 3.72 -16.42 -3.24
N ALA A 83 4.94 -16.88 -3.03
CA ALA A 83 5.24 -18.06 -2.23
C ALA A 83 5.28 -17.77 -0.73
N ARG A 84 5.03 -16.52 -0.32
CA ARG A 84 5.05 -16.06 1.07
C ARG A 84 6.42 -16.19 1.73
N GLN A 85 7.48 -16.24 0.92
CA GLN A 85 8.86 -16.17 1.42
C GLN A 85 9.22 -14.73 1.78
N ILE A 86 8.57 -13.77 1.16
CA ILE A 86 8.68 -12.35 1.47
C ILE A 86 7.31 -11.89 1.93
N ARG A 87 7.29 -11.18 3.05
CA ARG A 87 6.05 -10.73 3.69
C ARG A 87 5.50 -9.46 3.06
N VAL A 88 6.40 -8.55 2.64
CA VAL A 88 6.02 -7.24 2.11
C VAL A 88 6.72 -7.00 0.78
N LEU A 89 5.94 -6.67 -0.24
CA LEU A 89 6.46 -6.22 -1.54
C LEU A 89 6.20 -4.73 -1.67
N ILE A 90 7.24 -3.95 -1.95
CA ILE A 90 7.12 -2.50 -2.06
C ILE A 90 7.35 -2.10 -3.51
N ALA A 91 6.31 -1.60 -4.16
CA ALA A 91 6.29 -1.39 -5.60
C ALA A 91 5.96 0.05 -5.98
N THR A 92 6.42 0.44 -7.18
CA THR A 92 5.92 1.65 -7.84
C THR A 92 4.76 1.26 -8.76
N ASP A 93 3.92 2.22 -9.11
CA ASP A 93 2.79 1.95 -10.00
C ASP A 93 3.23 1.42 -11.35
N VAL A 94 4.28 2.02 -11.93
CA VAL A 94 4.75 1.62 -13.25
C VAL A 94 5.20 0.17 -13.26
N ALA A 95 5.97 -0.23 -12.26
CA ALA A 95 6.49 -1.59 -12.20
C ALA A 95 5.38 -2.62 -11.94
N SER A 96 4.33 -2.23 -11.22
CA SER A 96 3.26 -3.15 -10.86
C SER A 96 2.23 -3.35 -11.97
N ARG A 97 2.27 -2.52 -13.01
CA ARG A 97 1.34 -2.66 -14.13
C ARG A 97 1.62 -3.94 -14.91
N GLY A 98 0.57 -4.66 -15.25
CA GLY A 98 0.68 -5.88 -16.05
C GLY A 98 1.14 -7.11 -15.30
N ILE A 99 1.42 -7.01 -14.00
CA ILE A 99 1.78 -8.19 -13.22
C ILE A 99 0.54 -8.77 -12.55
N ASP A 100 0.57 -10.08 -12.38
CA ASP A 100 -0.54 -10.83 -11.82
C ASP A 100 -0.40 -10.92 -10.29
N ILE A 101 -0.77 -9.84 -9.62
CA ILE A 101 -0.85 -9.81 -8.16
C ILE A 101 -2.25 -9.35 -7.80
N GLU A 102 -3.07 -10.28 -7.34
CA GLU A 102 -4.45 -10.01 -7.00
C GLU A 102 -4.86 -10.80 -5.76
N GLN A 103 -6.01 -10.44 -5.21
CA GLN A 103 -6.59 -11.12 -4.05
C GLN A 103 -5.70 -11.08 -2.82
N LEU A 104 -4.96 -9.99 -2.69
CA LEU A 104 -4.08 -9.80 -1.54
C LEU A 104 -4.90 -9.41 -0.32
N PRO A 105 -4.49 -9.85 0.88
CA PRO A 105 -5.20 -9.43 2.09
C PRO A 105 -5.00 -7.94 2.42
N TYR A 106 -3.83 -7.38 2.07
CA TYR A 106 -3.51 -5.99 2.41
C TYR A 106 -2.83 -5.26 1.27
N VAL A 107 -3.35 -4.07 0.97
CA VAL A 107 -2.69 -3.12 0.06
C VAL A 107 -2.54 -1.81 0.81
N VAL A 108 -1.32 -1.27 0.83
CA VAL A 108 -1.01 -0.03 1.54
C VAL A 108 -0.57 1.04 0.57
N ASN A 109 -1.22 2.19 0.62
CA ASN A 109 -0.78 3.38 -0.08
C ASN A 109 0.12 4.16 0.87
N PHE A 110 1.42 3.89 0.78
CA PHE A 110 2.42 4.62 1.56
C PHE A 110 2.53 6.06 1.07
N ASP A 111 2.50 6.24 -0.24
CA ASP A 111 2.37 7.52 -0.91
C ASP A 111 1.12 7.50 -1.77
N LEU A 112 0.44 8.62 -1.87
CA LEU A 112 -0.72 8.73 -2.74
C LEU A 112 -0.29 8.82 -4.20
N PRO A 113 -1.03 8.21 -5.13
CA PRO A 113 -0.77 8.39 -6.55
C PRO A 113 -1.27 9.77 -6.98
N ARG A 114 -0.78 10.25 -8.11
CA ARG A 114 -1.25 11.52 -8.68
C ARG A 114 -2.70 11.42 -9.18
N SER A 115 -3.03 10.27 -9.76
CA SER A 115 -4.32 10.06 -10.41
C SER A 115 -5.27 9.30 -9.49
N PRO A 116 -6.52 9.76 -9.36
CA PRO A 116 -7.53 8.98 -8.65
C PRO A 116 -7.75 7.58 -9.26
N ASN A 117 -7.62 7.46 -10.58
CA ASN A 117 -7.75 6.15 -11.22
C ASN A 117 -6.66 5.19 -10.77
N ASP A 118 -5.44 5.68 -10.59
CA ASP A 118 -4.36 4.84 -10.08
C ASP A 118 -4.65 4.38 -8.66
N TYR A 119 -5.25 5.23 -7.84
CA TYR A 119 -5.67 4.83 -6.50
C TYR A 119 -6.66 3.66 -6.56
N ILE A 120 -7.65 3.76 -7.43
CA ILE A 120 -8.66 2.71 -7.61
C ILE A 120 -7.99 1.41 -8.08
N HIS A 121 -7.05 1.51 -9.02
CA HIS A 121 -6.32 0.34 -9.50
C HIS A 121 -5.46 -0.29 -8.40
N ARG A 122 -4.84 0.53 -7.55
CA ARG A 122 -4.03 0.02 -6.44
C ARG A 122 -4.87 -0.78 -5.46
N ILE A 123 -5.99 -0.22 -5.00
CA ILE A 123 -6.82 -0.91 -4.02
C ILE A 123 -7.49 -2.14 -4.62
N GLY A 124 -7.60 -2.18 -5.94
CA GLY A 124 -8.15 -3.33 -6.64
C GLY A 124 -7.30 -4.58 -6.62
N ARG A 125 -6.11 -4.52 -6.02
CA ARG A 125 -5.28 -5.71 -5.82
C ARG A 125 -5.74 -6.53 -4.61
N THR A 126 -6.76 -6.08 -3.91
CA THR A 126 -7.33 -6.76 -2.76
C THR A 126 -8.85 -6.91 -2.93
N GLY A 127 -9.49 -7.70 -2.08
CA GLY A 127 -10.95 -7.80 -2.01
C GLY A 127 -11.60 -8.46 -3.21
N ARG A 128 -11.11 -9.61 -3.64
CA ARG A 128 -11.68 -10.33 -4.78
C ARG A 128 -12.10 -11.75 -4.41
N ALA A 129 -12.83 -12.39 -5.33
CA ALA A 129 -13.21 -13.80 -5.23
C ALA A 129 -13.99 -14.10 -3.96
N GLY A 130 -14.84 -13.18 -3.53
CA GLY A 130 -15.68 -13.37 -2.36
C GLY A 130 -14.96 -13.19 -1.04
N GLN A 131 -13.68 -12.83 -1.05
CA GLN A 131 -12.91 -12.58 0.16
C GLN A 131 -12.74 -11.10 0.41
N GLN A 132 -12.93 -10.70 1.66
CA GLN A 132 -12.71 -9.31 2.05
C GLN A 132 -11.22 -9.00 2.10
N GLY A 133 -10.83 -7.86 1.55
CA GLY A 133 -9.48 -7.38 1.62
C GLY A 133 -9.42 -6.01 2.27
N GLN A 134 -8.24 -5.56 2.62
CA GLN A 134 -8.05 -4.27 3.27
C GLN A 134 -7.11 -3.38 2.48
N ALA A 135 -7.53 -2.13 2.31
CA ALA A 135 -6.73 -1.10 1.67
C ALA A 135 -6.47 0.00 2.69
N ILE A 136 -5.22 0.32 2.91
CA ILE A 136 -4.80 1.29 3.91
C ILE A 136 -4.09 2.45 3.22
N ALA A 137 -4.46 3.68 3.55
CA ALA A 137 -3.75 4.87 3.08
C ALA A 137 -3.14 5.58 4.28
N LEU A 138 -1.86 5.91 4.19
CA LEU A 138 -1.16 6.70 5.17
C LEU A 138 -1.00 8.10 4.59
N ILE A 139 -1.74 9.07 5.11
CA ILE A 139 -1.70 10.44 4.56
C ILE A 139 -1.17 11.41 5.59
N CYS A 140 -0.25 12.28 5.14
CA CYS A 140 0.25 13.37 5.97
C CYS A 140 -0.49 14.66 5.63
N PRO A 141 -0.37 15.71 6.45
CA PRO A 141 -1.13 16.94 6.23
C PRO A 141 -1.04 17.52 4.82
N ASP A 142 0.14 17.44 4.18
CA ASP A 142 0.32 17.94 2.83
C ASP A 142 -0.51 17.19 1.80
N GLU A 143 -0.98 16.00 2.14
CA GLU A 143 -1.73 15.15 1.23
C GLU A 143 -3.24 15.21 1.45
N TYR A 144 -3.72 15.92 2.46
CA TYR A 144 -5.15 15.93 2.79
C TYR A 144 -6.02 16.42 1.63
N ALA A 145 -5.63 17.54 1.02
CA ALA A 145 -6.40 18.09 -0.10
C ALA A 145 -6.41 17.15 -1.30
N HIS A 146 -5.27 16.54 -1.58
CA HIS A 146 -5.16 15.59 -2.69
C HIS A 146 -6.02 14.35 -2.46
N PHE A 147 -6.05 13.85 -1.23
CA PHE A 147 -6.87 12.69 -0.94
C PHE A 147 -8.36 13.01 -1.07
N GLN A 148 -8.77 14.24 -0.74
CA GLN A 148 -10.16 14.66 -0.95
C GLN A 148 -10.55 14.59 -2.42
N LEU A 149 -9.63 14.92 -3.34
CA LEU A 149 -9.89 14.79 -4.78
C LEU A 149 -10.09 13.32 -5.17
N ILE A 150 -9.31 12.43 -4.57
CA ILE A 150 -9.46 11.00 -4.81
C ILE A 150 -10.81 10.51 -4.31
N GLU A 151 -11.21 10.92 -3.12
CA GLU A 151 -12.51 10.56 -2.54
C GLU A 151 -13.66 11.06 -3.42
N LYS A 152 -13.53 12.27 -3.94
CA LYS A 152 -14.54 12.85 -4.81
C LYS A 152 -14.73 12.02 -6.07
N ARG A 153 -13.63 11.53 -6.65
CA ARG A 153 -13.67 10.66 -7.83
C ARG A 153 -14.31 9.31 -7.49
N MET A 154 -14.01 8.77 -6.32
CA MET A 154 -14.61 7.51 -5.86
C MET A 154 -16.06 7.68 -5.45
N LYS A 155 -16.52 8.91 -5.25
CA LYS A 155 -17.85 9.21 -4.70
C LYS A 155 -18.04 8.57 -3.33
N LYS A 156 -16.98 8.58 -2.52
CA LYS A 156 -16.97 7.94 -1.23
C LYS A 156 -16.11 8.75 -0.27
N ARG A 157 -16.66 9.08 0.87
CA ARG A 157 -15.93 9.77 1.92
C ARG A 157 -15.59 8.79 3.01
N LEU A 158 -14.33 8.74 3.39
CA LEU A 158 -13.82 7.79 4.38
C LEU A 158 -13.49 8.52 5.68
N PRO A 159 -13.82 7.93 6.83
CA PRO A 159 -13.40 8.51 8.11
C PRO A 159 -11.89 8.59 8.19
N ARG A 160 -11.38 9.65 8.81
CA ARG A 160 -9.96 9.76 9.11
C ARG A 160 -9.72 9.11 10.46
N GLU A 161 -8.69 8.27 10.54
CA GLU A 161 -8.32 7.56 11.75
C GLU A 161 -6.90 7.95 12.13
N GLN A 162 -6.56 7.77 13.38
CA GLN A 162 -5.20 7.96 13.86
C GLN A 162 -4.74 6.69 14.55
N VAL A 163 -3.44 6.41 14.45
CA VAL A 163 -2.85 5.25 15.11
C VAL A 163 -2.42 5.67 16.51
N VAL A 164 -2.86 4.92 17.52
CA VAL A 164 -2.53 5.21 18.91
C VAL A 164 -1.01 5.20 19.11
N GLY A 165 -0.49 6.27 19.67
CA GLY A 165 0.95 6.45 19.84
C GLY A 165 1.62 7.17 18.68
N PHE A 166 0.91 7.38 17.59
CA PHE A 166 1.43 8.04 16.39
C PHE A 166 0.51 9.17 15.91
N GLU A 167 -0.20 9.78 16.81
CA GLU A 167 -1.12 10.86 16.47
C GLU A 167 -0.38 12.01 15.79
N VAL A 168 -1.08 12.65 14.85
CA VAL A 168 -0.50 13.77 14.09
C VAL A 168 -0.16 14.91 15.03
N SER A 169 1.04 15.47 14.85
CA SER A 169 1.46 16.62 15.65
C SER A 169 0.60 17.83 15.33
N GLU A 170 0.23 18.56 16.36
CA GLU A 170 -0.51 19.80 16.17
C GLU A 170 0.40 20.88 15.59
N ILE A 171 -0.17 21.67 14.70
CA ILE A 171 0.53 22.78 14.06
C ILE A 171 0.35 24.05 14.89
#